data_cea82fa928852aef01597fd751e5de1a
#
_entry.id   cea82fa928852aef01597fd751e5de1a
#
_cell.length_a   1.000
_cell.length_b   1.000
_cell.length_c   1.000
_cell.angle_alpha   90.00
_cell.angle_beta   90.00
_cell.angle_gamma   90.00
#
_symmetry.space_group_name_H-M   'P 1'
#
loop_
_entity.id
_entity.type
_entity.pdbx_description
1 polymer ?
#
loop_
_entity_poly.entity_id
_entity_poly.type
_entity_poly.pdbx_seq_one_letter_code
_entity_poly.pdbx_strand_id
1 'polypeptide(L)'
;MPSHRPEFSAQFEHPGLIEAMIRSTVGKFLSWSLGRKLRRFLDSTNAPHPIQHALLFGLLHKNRNTDFGRDHGFAGIQTLADFRKRIPVAGYDRVEPYMARVRQGDTKALLSDKRIHMFALTSGTTNTRKTIPVNDQYLDAYRAGWHNWGVKAYADHPDASMRPILQFSGDWQEETTSSGVPCGAVTGLTATMQKRIVRRLYVLPSDSGKIKDIASKYYLALRLGLTRPVSMIIAANPSTMINLARAGNDAKEDLLRDLCDGTLNPRCKIPADLHARLSRQLAIKHPARVSHLEGVIRQSGTLYPKDYWPSHCILGNWTGGSMGAYLRQYPRYFGNMAIRDVGLIASEGRMTTPIEDNNSSGILDIHSSFFEFVPNGEDPLSPTATCLEGHELISGQEYRILLTTASGLYRYDIHDVVRCTGFMGRTPLLEFLNKGAYFSNLTGEKLSEHHVTRAMDRALRELGLESGTYSVAPCWDDHHPNYGLFVETTNFGTRDTAQKVVARMENILAETNIEYASKRESGRLAPLNLNLLPDGFWANWDRERLTKTRGVQEQYKHPCLITTVDFQSDLAKRGLII
;
A
#
# COMPACT_ATOMS: atom_id res chain seq x y z
N MET A 1 42.08 -2.32 0.50
CA MET A 1 42.13 -1.58 1.78
C MET A 1 40.74 -1.69 2.40
N PRO A 2 40.55 -2.27 3.58
CA PRO A 2 39.25 -2.34 4.23
C PRO A 2 38.94 -0.96 4.82
N SER A 3 37.85 -0.36 4.34
CA SER A 3 37.32 0.91 4.86
C SER A 3 36.78 0.68 6.27
N HIS A 4 37.46 1.20 7.29
CA HIS A 4 36.91 1.38 8.62
C HIS A 4 35.67 2.31 8.53
N ARG A 5 34.47 1.73 8.47
CA ARG A 5 33.24 2.46 8.81
C ARG A 5 33.20 2.52 10.35
N PRO A 6 33.05 3.71 10.97
CA PRO A 6 32.87 3.79 12.42
C PRO A 6 31.60 3.01 12.79
N GLU A 7 31.69 2.21 13.84
CA GLU A 7 30.57 1.41 14.32
C GLU A 7 29.37 2.31 14.64
N PHE A 8 28.27 2.07 13.96
CA PHE A 8 27.01 2.83 14.05
C PHE A 8 26.43 2.85 15.49
N SER A 9 26.81 1.87 16.33
CA SER A 9 26.38 1.74 17.72
C SER A 9 26.89 2.85 18.65
N ALA A 10 28.03 3.49 18.34
CA ALA A 10 28.62 4.56 19.17
C ALA A 10 27.90 5.92 19.03
N GLN A 11 26.98 6.06 18.10
CA GLN A 11 26.36 7.35 17.72
C GLN A 11 25.04 7.64 18.43
N PHE A 12 24.41 6.62 19.00
CA PHE A 12 23.23 6.75 19.83
C PHE A 12 23.64 6.43 21.27
N GLU A 13 23.18 7.20 22.25
CA GLU A 13 23.43 6.91 23.67
C GLU A 13 23.20 5.42 23.93
N HIS A 14 24.23 4.72 24.41
CA HIS A 14 24.18 3.27 24.64
C HIS A 14 23.02 2.96 25.58
N PRO A 15 22.13 2.03 25.22
CA PRO A 15 21.19 1.49 26.19
C PRO A 15 22.02 0.90 27.33
N GLY A 16 21.69 1.26 28.58
CA GLY A 16 22.39 0.72 29.73
C GLY A 16 22.45 -0.81 29.69
N LEU A 17 23.49 -1.43 30.26
CA LEU A 17 23.68 -2.90 30.31
C LEU A 17 22.41 -3.65 30.71
N ILE A 18 21.59 -3.06 31.57
CA ILE A 18 20.29 -3.59 32.02
C ILE A 18 19.27 -3.61 30.87
N GLU A 19 19.25 -2.57 30.04
CA GLU A 19 18.33 -2.48 28.89
C GLU A 19 18.74 -3.47 27.78
N ALA A 20 20.04 -3.68 27.58
CA ALA A 20 20.56 -4.70 26.66
C ALA A 20 20.26 -6.12 27.15
N MET A 21 20.37 -6.40 28.45
CA MET A 21 19.99 -7.68 29.05
C MET A 21 18.48 -7.93 28.99
N ILE A 22 17.66 -6.92 29.27
CA ILE A 22 16.20 -7.01 29.16
C ILE A 22 15.80 -7.26 27.69
N ARG A 23 16.44 -6.59 26.73
CA ARG A 23 16.21 -6.84 25.29
C ARG A 23 16.55 -8.27 24.91
N SER A 24 17.67 -8.81 25.40
CA SER A 24 18.10 -10.18 25.08
C SER A 24 17.17 -11.25 25.68
N THR A 25 16.79 -11.14 26.94
CA THR A 25 15.98 -12.16 27.63
C THR A 25 14.48 -12.02 27.33
N VAL A 26 13.94 -10.83 27.44
CA VAL A 26 12.52 -10.55 27.10
C VAL A 26 12.27 -10.68 25.61
N GLY A 27 13.24 -10.27 24.77
CA GLY A 27 13.18 -10.44 23.33
C GLY A 27 13.11 -11.92 22.91
N LYS A 28 13.92 -12.79 23.50
CA LYS A 28 13.91 -14.24 23.23
C LYS A 28 12.60 -14.90 23.69
N PHE A 29 12.07 -14.54 24.85
CA PHE A 29 10.80 -15.08 25.36
C PHE A 29 9.60 -14.58 24.53
N LEU A 30 9.58 -13.30 24.17
CA LEU A 30 8.58 -12.72 23.27
C LEU A 30 8.66 -13.38 21.88
N SER A 31 9.84 -13.52 21.29
CA SER A 31 10.01 -14.16 19.98
C SER A 31 9.56 -15.63 20.00
N TRP A 32 9.81 -16.39 21.09
CA TRP A 32 9.31 -17.75 21.25
C TRP A 32 7.78 -17.82 21.36
N SER A 33 7.18 -16.97 22.19
CA SER A 33 5.72 -16.92 22.38
C SER A 33 4.98 -16.39 21.12
N LEU A 34 5.53 -15.35 20.50
CA LEU A 34 4.99 -14.75 19.29
C LEU A 34 5.17 -15.68 18.09
N GLY A 35 6.28 -16.40 18.01
CA GLY A 35 6.57 -17.39 16.98
C GLY A 35 5.61 -18.57 16.95
N ARG A 36 4.92 -18.90 18.07
CA ARG A 36 3.89 -19.94 18.07
C ARG A 36 2.68 -19.59 17.21
N LYS A 37 2.24 -18.32 17.21
CA LYS A 37 1.12 -17.87 16.36
C LYS A 37 1.51 -17.93 14.88
N LEU A 38 2.71 -17.46 14.54
CA LEU A 38 3.22 -17.55 13.17
C LEU A 38 3.31 -19.02 12.73
N ARG A 39 3.86 -19.91 13.55
CA ARG A 39 3.91 -21.36 13.21
C ARG A 39 2.51 -21.92 12.98
N ARG A 40 1.54 -21.66 13.85
CA ARG A 40 0.15 -22.11 13.63
C ARG A 40 -0.42 -21.58 12.32
N PHE A 41 -0.14 -20.33 11.96
CA PHE A 41 -0.53 -19.78 10.66
C PHE A 41 0.14 -20.54 9.52
N LEU A 42 1.45 -20.79 9.59
CA LEU A 42 2.18 -21.53 8.58
C LEU A 42 1.71 -23.00 8.50
N ASP A 43 1.49 -23.66 9.63
CA ASP A 43 0.95 -25.02 9.68
C ASP A 43 -0.45 -25.11 9.06
N SER A 44 -1.28 -24.09 9.26
CA SER A 44 -2.64 -24.02 8.71
C SER A 44 -2.68 -23.94 7.19
N THR A 45 -1.58 -23.51 6.55
CA THR A 45 -1.47 -23.45 5.08
C THR A 45 -1.59 -24.80 4.40
N ASN A 46 -1.38 -25.91 5.13
CA ASN A 46 -1.53 -27.25 4.60
C ASN A 46 -2.98 -27.70 4.41
N ALA A 47 -3.94 -27.02 5.08
CA ALA A 47 -5.37 -27.38 5.02
C ALA A 47 -6.26 -26.11 4.87
N PRO A 48 -6.12 -25.31 3.80
CA PRO A 48 -6.88 -24.08 3.63
C PRO A 48 -8.38 -24.30 3.47
N HIS A 49 -8.80 -25.33 2.76
CA HIS A 49 -10.21 -25.60 2.43
C HIS A 49 -11.11 -25.70 3.68
N PRO A 50 -10.87 -26.57 4.69
CA PRO A 50 -11.73 -26.63 5.86
C PRO A 50 -11.74 -25.32 6.67
N ILE A 51 -10.65 -24.55 6.69
CA ILE A 51 -10.56 -23.27 7.38
C ILE A 51 -11.44 -22.24 6.67
N GLN A 52 -11.32 -22.13 5.36
CA GLN A 52 -12.09 -21.22 4.54
C GLN A 52 -13.59 -21.54 4.60
N HIS A 53 -13.98 -22.81 4.55
CA HIS A 53 -15.38 -23.23 4.68
C HIS A 53 -15.92 -22.92 6.08
N ALA A 54 -15.17 -23.23 7.14
CA ALA A 54 -15.58 -22.89 8.52
C ALA A 54 -15.79 -21.37 8.68
N LEU A 55 -14.92 -20.55 8.08
CA LEU A 55 -15.05 -19.10 8.10
C LEU A 55 -16.30 -18.63 7.35
N LEU A 56 -16.53 -19.12 6.11
CA LEU A 56 -17.70 -18.78 5.31
C LEU A 56 -19.01 -19.12 6.05
N PHE A 57 -19.17 -20.38 6.44
CA PHE A 57 -20.41 -20.82 7.09
C PHE A 57 -20.59 -20.19 8.47
N GLY A 58 -19.49 -19.86 9.19
CA GLY A 58 -19.52 -19.08 10.41
C GLY A 58 -20.07 -17.67 10.20
N LEU A 59 -19.65 -16.97 9.14
CA LEU A 59 -20.14 -15.64 8.77
C LEU A 59 -21.63 -15.68 8.36
N LEU A 60 -22.04 -16.66 7.54
CA LEU A 60 -23.42 -16.84 7.13
C LEU A 60 -24.33 -17.14 8.34
N HIS A 61 -23.92 -18.07 9.19
CA HIS A 61 -24.65 -18.41 10.40
C HIS A 61 -24.80 -17.22 11.37
N LYS A 62 -23.70 -16.47 11.60
CA LYS A 62 -23.69 -15.28 12.43
C LYS A 62 -24.69 -14.23 11.95
N ASN A 63 -24.73 -13.99 10.64
CA ASN A 63 -25.52 -12.91 10.04
C ASN A 63 -26.87 -13.38 9.46
N ARG A 64 -27.31 -14.63 9.69
CA ARG A 64 -28.55 -15.18 9.13
C ARG A 64 -29.83 -14.40 9.48
N ASN A 65 -29.82 -13.71 10.62
CA ASN A 65 -30.97 -12.95 11.13
C ASN A 65 -30.89 -11.45 10.82
N THR A 66 -29.86 -10.98 10.10
CA THR A 66 -29.80 -9.63 9.56
C THR A 66 -30.81 -9.47 8.41
N ASP A 67 -31.13 -8.23 8.04
CA ASP A 67 -32.03 -8.02 6.89
C ASP A 67 -31.38 -8.58 5.62
N PHE A 68 -30.10 -8.25 5.35
CA PHE A 68 -29.38 -8.84 4.23
C PHE A 68 -29.39 -10.38 4.26
N GLY A 69 -29.18 -10.99 5.43
CA GLY A 69 -29.16 -12.44 5.58
C GLY A 69 -30.54 -13.09 5.31
N ARG A 70 -31.63 -12.42 5.71
CA ARG A 70 -33.01 -12.87 5.40
C ARG A 70 -33.33 -12.72 3.92
N ASP A 71 -33.04 -11.53 3.35
CA ASP A 71 -33.32 -11.23 1.94
C ASP A 71 -32.60 -12.19 0.98
N HIS A 72 -31.40 -12.66 1.40
CA HIS A 72 -30.59 -13.59 0.61
C HIS A 72 -30.69 -15.06 1.11
N GLY A 73 -31.59 -15.35 2.05
CA GLY A 73 -31.89 -16.71 2.50
C GLY A 73 -30.73 -17.47 3.14
N PHE A 74 -29.90 -16.80 3.96
CA PHE A 74 -28.70 -17.38 4.60
C PHE A 74 -29.01 -18.65 5.39
N ALA A 75 -30.17 -18.72 6.05
CA ALA A 75 -30.56 -19.89 6.83
C ALA A 75 -30.67 -21.18 5.99
N GLY A 76 -30.89 -21.07 4.69
CA GLY A 76 -31.00 -22.21 3.78
C GLY A 76 -29.73 -22.53 2.99
N ILE A 77 -28.59 -21.86 3.29
CA ILE A 77 -27.29 -22.12 2.64
C ILE A 77 -26.54 -23.18 3.44
N GLN A 78 -26.36 -24.37 2.86
CA GLN A 78 -25.67 -25.50 3.50
C GLN A 78 -24.38 -25.87 2.77
N THR A 79 -24.28 -25.55 1.48
CA THR A 79 -23.12 -25.87 0.64
C THR A 79 -22.55 -24.61 -0.04
N LEU A 80 -21.32 -24.70 -0.53
CA LEU A 80 -20.72 -23.65 -1.35
C LEU A 80 -21.52 -23.40 -2.63
N ALA A 81 -22.10 -24.46 -3.21
CA ALA A 81 -22.97 -24.34 -4.38
C ALA A 81 -24.24 -23.55 -4.06
N ASP A 82 -24.88 -23.77 -2.90
CA ASP A 82 -26.03 -22.98 -2.44
C ASP A 82 -25.63 -21.50 -2.26
N PHE A 83 -24.46 -21.26 -1.67
CA PHE A 83 -23.94 -19.91 -1.47
C PHE A 83 -23.76 -19.19 -2.81
N ARG A 84 -23.08 -19.82 -3.76
CA ARG A 84 -22.83 -19.27 -5.11
C ARG A 84 -24.13 -18.98 -5.86
N LYS A 85 -25.09 -19.87 -5.74
CA LYS A 85 -26.41 -19.74 -6.38
C LYS A 85 -27.26 -18.59 -5.81
N ARG A 86 -27.22 -18.39 -4.47
CA ARG A 86 -28.05 -17.39 -3.78
C ARG A 86 -27.41 -16.01 -3.75
N ILE A 87 -26.09 -15.97 -3.74
CA ILE A 87 -25.29 -14.73 -3.67
C ILE A 87 -24.46 -14.60 -4.96
N PRO A 88 -24.97 -13.96 -6.00
CA PRO A 88 -24.16 -13.68 -7.19
C PRO A 88 -22.98 -12.76 -6.85
N VAL A 89 -21.95 -12.77 -7.67
CA VAL A 89 -20.86 -11.78 -7.58
C VAL A 89 -21.45 -10.38 -7.82
N ALA A 90 -20.99 -9.40 -7.05
CA ALA A 90 -21.45 -8.02 -7.21
C ALA A 90 -20.42 -7.00 -6.71
N GLY A 91 -20.59 -5.75 -7.15
CA GLY A 91 -19.92 -4.59 -6.62
C GLY A 91 -20.49 -4.12 -5.28
N TYR A 92 -20.03 -2.95 -4.86
CA TYR A 92 -20.46 -2.33 -3.59
C TYR A 92 -21.94 -1.92 -3.59
N ASP A 93 -22.51 -1.66 -4.74
CA ASP A 93 -23.90 -1.20 -4.90
C ASP A 93 -24.92 -2.15 -4.29
N ARG A 94 -24.65 -3.47 -4.29
CA ARG A 94 -25.53 -4.46 -3.65
C ARG A 94 -25.63 -4.28 -2.14
N VAL A 95 -24.52 -3.94 -1.48
CA VAL A 95 -24.51 -3.79 -0.01
C VAL A 95 -24.79 -2.37 0.44
N GLU A 96 -24.66 -1.37 -0.44
CA GLU A 96 -24.84 0.05 -0.10
C GLU A 96 -26.20 0.38 0.55
N PRO A 97 -27.36 -0.16 0.13
CA PRO A 97 -28.63 0.14 0.80
C PRO A 97 -28.64 -0.28 2.28
N TYR A 98 -28.04 -1.41 2.59
CA TYR A 98 -27.89 -1.91 3.98
C TYR A 98 -26.80 -1.16 4.72
N MET A 99 -25.69 -0.86 4.04
CA MET A 99 -24.56 -0.11 4.59
C MET A 99 -24.95 1.30 5.00
N ALA A 100 -25.84 1.96 4.23
CA ALA A 100 -26.39 3.26 4.57
C ALA A 100 -27.13 3.23 5.91
N ARG A 101 -27.88 2.18 6.18
CA ARG A 101 -28.59 1.97 7.46
C ARG A 101 -27.60 1.70 8.60
N VAL A 102 -26.54 0.91 8.34
CA VAL A 102 -25.48 0.65 9.33
C VAL A 102 -24.79 1.97 9.75
N ARG A 103 -24.55 2.88 8.80
CA ARG A 103 -24.02 4.23 9.09
C ARG A 103 -24.96 5.07 9.97
N GLN A 104 -26.26 4.82 9.89
CA GLN A 104 -27.27 5.46 10.72
C GLN A 104 -27.46 4.79 12.09
N GLY A 105 -26.73 3.68 12.36
CA GLY A 105 -26.77 2.96 13.63
C GLY A 105 -27.58 1.65 13.61
N ASP A 106 -28.29 1.35 12.52
CA ASP A 106 -29.00 0.08 12.35
C ASP A 106 -28.05 -1.02 11.84
N THR A 107 -27.25 -1.54 12.75
CA THR A 107 -26.28 -2.60 12.42
C THR A 107 -26.96 -3.85 11.92
N LYS A 108 -28.19 -4.16 12.38
CA LYS A 108 -28.94 -5.37 12.01
C LYS A 108 -29.33 -5.40 10.53
N ALA A 109 -29.24 -4.30 9.82
CA ALA A 109 -29.41 -4.28 8.37
C ALA A 109 -28.44 -5.25 7.67
N LEU A 110 -27.18 -5.34 8.14
CA LEU A 110 -26.12 -6.10 7.47
C LEU A 110 -25.29 -6.99 8.42
N LEU A 111 -25.14 -6.63 9.67
CA LEU A 111 -24.25 -7.25 10.65
C LEU A 111 -24.96 -7.57 11.97
N SER A 112 -24.68 -8.74 12.52
CA SER A 112 -25.14 -9.11 13.88
C SER A 112 -24.29 -8.46 14.97
N ASP A 113 -23.18 -7.84 14.62
CA ASP A 113 -22.32 -7.15 15.56
C ASP A 113 -23.02 -5.90 16.13
N LYS A 114 -22.98 -5.76 17.45
CA LYS A 114 -23.55 -4.60 18.14
C LYS A 114 -22.61 -3.38 18.10
N ARG A 115 -21.32 -3.61 17.86
CA ARG A 115 -20.29 -2.59 17.92
C ARG A 115 -19.53 -2.49 16.61
N ILE A 116 -19.57 -1.31 16.03
CA ILE A 116 -18.68 -0.89 14.94
C ILE A 116 -17.69 0.13 15.54
N HIS A 117 -16.41 -0.15 15.45
CA HIS A 117 -15.35 0.73 16.01
C HIS A 117 -15.17 1.99 15.17
N MET A 118 -15.24 1.83 13.86
CA MET A 118 -15.16 2.89 12.86
C MET A 118 -15.65 2.38 11.51
N PHE A 119 -15.81 3.28 10.57
CA PHE A 119 -15.89 2.94 9.14
C PHE A 119 -14.57 3.25 8.46
N ALA A 120 -13.97 2.25 7.83
CA ALA A 120 -12.82 2.47 6.96
C ALA A 120 -13.28 3.15 5.67
N LEU A 121 -12.66 4.28 5.34
CA LEU A 121 -12.92 4.99 4.10
C LEU A 121 -12.05 4.41 2.98
N THR A 122 -12.65 4.22 1.80
CA THR A 122 -11.87 3.83 0.63
C THR A 122 -11.58 5.04 -0.24
N SER A 123 -10.44 5.02 -0.92
CA SER A 123 -10.10 6.01 -1.96
C SER A 123 -10.83 5.67 -3.28
N GLY A 124 -12.18 5.55 -3.24
CA GLY A 124 -12.96 5.07 -4.38
C GLY A 124 -12.66 5.82 -5.69
N THR A 125 -12.61 5.07 -6.79
CA THR A 125 -12.50 5.59 -8.16
C THR A 125 -13.81 6.24 -8.65
N THR A 126 -14.88 6.14 -7.88
CA THR A 126 -16.18 6.76 -8.10
C THR A 126 -16.38 7.96 -7.17
N ASN A 127 -17.18 8.95 -7.55
CA ASN A 127 -17.42 10.22 -6.83
C ASN A 127 -17.91 10.07 -5.37
N THR A 128 -18.25 8.87 -4.91
CA THR A 128 -18.68 8.58 -3.55
C THR A 128 -17.70 7.65 -2.85
N ARG A 129 -17.17 8.08 -1.68
CA ARG A 129 -16.33 7.25 -0.82
C ARG A 129 -17.14 6.07 -0.27
N LYS A 130 -16.64 4.86 -0.47
CA LYS A 130 -17.21 3.67 0.14
C LYS A 130 -16.81 3.60 1.61
N THR A 131 -17.68 3.03 2.42
CA THR A 131 -17.44 2.86 3.86
C THR A 131 -17.48 1.38 4.22
N ILE A 132 -16.48 0.88 4.91
CA ILE A 132 -16.38 -0.51 5.34
C ILE A 132 -16.43 -0.56 6.87
N PRO A 133 -17.41 -1.21 7.49
CA PRO A 133 -17.51 -1.26 8.94
C PRO A 133 -16.40 -2.13 9.54
N VAL A 134 -15.73 -1.59 10.52
CA VAL A 134 -14.65 -2.25 11.25
C VAL A 134 -15.21 -2.75 12.59
N ASN A 135 -15.50 -4.05 12.65
CA ASN A 135 -15.94 -4.76 13.85
C ASN A 135 -14.77 -5.49 14.54
N ASP A 136 -15.05 -6.21 15.64
CA ASP A 136 -14.01 -6.94 16.38
C ASP A 136 -13.34 -8.02 15.53
N GLN A 137 -14.11 -8.79 14.74
CA GLN A 137 -13.58 -9.86 13.90
C GLN A 137 -12.65 -9.32 12.79
N TYR A 138 -13.01 -8.19 12.18
CA TYR A 138 -12.14 -7.48 11.24
C TYR A 138 -10.82 -7.08 11.91
N LEU A 139 -10.89 -6.45 13.09
CA LEU A 139 -9.70 -5.99 13.82
C LEU A 139 -8.78 -7.14 14.22
N ASP A 140 -9.36 -8.26 14.66
CA ASP A 140 -8.59 -9.44 15.06
C ASP A 140 -7.84 -10.05 13.88
N ALA A 141 -8.50 -10.18 12.73
CA ALA A 141 -7.87 -10.65 11.49
C ALA A 141 -6.77 -9.69 11.01
N TYR A 142 -7.07 -8.39 10.97
CA TYR A 142 -6.11 -7.36 10.57
C TYR A 142 -4.85 -7.35 11.45
N ARG A 143 -5.02 -7.46 12.77
CA ARG A 143 -3.91 -7.54 13.73
C ARG A 143 -3.14 -8.84 13.64
N ALA A 144 -3.82 -9.97 13.38
CA ALA A 144 -3.16 -11.26 13.20
C ALA A 144 -2.20 -11.24 12.00
N GLY A 145 -2.63 -10.68 10.88
CA GLY A 145 -1.77 -10.52 9.69
C GLY A 145 -0.55 -9.64 9.96
N TRP A 146 -0.73 -8.48 10.59
CA TRP A 146 0.40 -7.62 11.00
C TRP A 146 1.33 -8.30 12.02
N HIS A 147 0.77 -9.10 12.92
CA HIS A 147 1.56 -9.87 13.87
C HIS A 147 2.43 -10.92 13.16
N ASN A 148 1.84 -11.71 12.26
CA ASN A 148 2.57 -12.73 11.50
C ASN A 148 3.67 -12.10 10.64
N TRP A 149 3.35 -11.00 9.94
CA TRP A 149 4.30 -10.23 9.16
C TRP A 149 5.48 -9.70 10.01
N GLY A 150 5.18 -9.03 11.12
CA GLY A 150 6.20 -8.42 11.99
C GLY A 150 7.07 -9.44 12.70
N VAL A 151 6.49 -10.54 13.19
CA VAL A 151 7.25 -11.63 13.83
C VAL A 151 8.20 -12.29 12.84
N LYS A 152 7.76 -12.53 11.60
CA LYS A 152 8.63 -13.08 10.56
C LYS A 152 9.74 -12.10 10.18
N ALA A 153 9.42 -10.81 10.02
CA ALA A 153 10.41 -9.78 9.74
C ALA A 153 11.51 -9.73 10.82
N TYR A 154 11.13 -9.77 12.09
CA TYR A 154 12.11 -9.81 13.19
C TYR A 154 12.86 -11.14 13.33
N ALA A 155 12.28 -12.25 12.92
CA ALA A 155 12.98 -13.54 12.89
C ALA A 155 14.08 -13.55 11.83
N ASP A 156 13.84 -12.91 10.67
CA ASP A 156 14.81 -12.79 9.59
C ASP A 156 15.86 -11.69 9.86
N HIS A 157 15.47 -10.63 10.60
CA HIS A 157 16.31 -9.48 10.95
C HIS A 157 16.35 -9.27 12.47
N PRO A 158 17.03 -10.13 13.23
CA PRO A 158 17.02 -10.03 14.70
C PRO A 158 17.60 -8.71 15.23
N ASP A 159 18.52 -8.08 14.52
CA ASP A 159 19.11 -6.79 14.87
C ASP A 159 18.11 -5.64 14.81
N ALA A 160 17.02 -5.78 14.05
CA ALA A 160 15.94 -4.80 14.00
C ALA A 160 14.96 -4.95 15.18
N SER A 161 14.98 -6.09 15.89
CA SER A 161 14.00 -6.40 16.93
C SER A 161 14.07 -5.43 18.13
N MET A 162 12.89 -5.08 18.66
CA MET A 162 12.73 -4.21 19.84
C MET A 162 13.39 -2.83 19.72
N ARG A 163 13.59 -2.36 18.51
CA ARG A 163 14.11 -1.02 18.21
C ARG A 163 12.99 -0.08 17.72
N PRO A 164 13.27 1.24 17.62
CA PRO A 164 12.27 2.21 17.16
C PRO A 164 11.73 1.92 15.76
N ILE A 165 10.41 2.10 15.62
CA ILE A 165 9.65 1.92 14.37
C ILE A 165 9.12 3.27 13.93
N LEU A 166 9.40 3.69 12.71
CA LEU A 166 8.78 4.84 12.08
C LEU A 166 7.64 4.34 11.18
N GLN A 167 6.40 4.52 11.66
CA GLN A 167 5.21 4.15 10.89
C GLN A 167 4.37 5.37 10.58
N PHE A 168 3.99 5.52 9.32
CA PHE A 168 3.02 6.51 8.90
C PHE A 168 1.61 5.91 9.00
N SER A 169 0.71 6.64 9.67
CA SER A 169 -0.69 6.26 9.83
C SER A 169 -1.60 7.41 9.41
N GLY A 170 -2.78 7.07 8.88
CA GLY A 170 -3.81 8.06 8.56
C GLY A 170 -4.66 8.44 9.76
N ASP A 171 -5.52 9.44 9.59
CA ASP A 171 -6.50 9.84 10.57
C ASP A 171 -7.67 8.84 10.58
N TRP A 172 -7.96 8.23 11.73
CA TRP A 172 -9.10 7.32 11.85
C TRP A 172 -10.41 8.03 12.25
N GLN A 173 -10.31 9.31 12.58
CA GLN A 173 -11.41 10.21 12.95
C GLN A 173 -11.52 11.39 11.97
N GLU A 174 -11.35 11.11 10.69
CA GLU A 174 -11.39 12.14 9.63
C GLU A 174 -12.77 12.78 9.52
N GLU A 175 -13.80 11.97 9.67
CA GLU A 175 -15.21 12.38 9.73
C GLU A 175 -16.00 11.46 10.67
N THR A 176 -17.26 11.76 10.90
CA THR A 176 -18.13 10.99 11.81
C THR A 176 -19.50 10.79 11.15
N THR A 177 -20.04 9.58 11.26
CA THR A 177 -21.39 9.27 10.78
C THR A 177 -22.46 9.98 11.59
N SER A 178 -23.70 9.99 11.10
CA SER A 178 -24.87 10.51 11.83
C SER A 178 -25.13 9.78 13.16
N SER A 179 -24.70 8.51 13.26
CA SER A 179 -24.79 7.71 14.49
C SER A 179 -23.62 7.93 15.46
N GLY A 180 -22.68 8.83 15.16
CA GLY A 180 -21.53 9.13 16.02
C GLY A 180 -20.33 8.18 15.85
N VAL A 181 -20.33 7.29 14.87
CA VAL A 181 -19.22 6.37 14.63
C VAL A 181 -18.15 7.05 13.78
N PRO A 182 -16.85 7.03 14.18
CA PRO A 182 -15.77 7.63 13.40
C PRO A 182 -15.60 6.98 12.02
N CYS A 183 -15.13 7.77 11.05
CA CYS A 183 -14.74 7.31 9.73
C CYS A 183 -13.32 7.78 9.41
N GLY A 184 -12.50 6.92 8.77
CA GLY A 184 -11.14 7.29 8.41
C GLY A 184 -10.25 6.09 8.06
N ALA A 185 -8.96 6.19 8.38
CA ALA A 185 -7.97 5.16 8.07
C ALA A 185 -7.84 4.12 9.18
N VAL A 186 -7.91 2.83 8.83
CA VAL A 186 -7.74 1.70 9.79
C VAL A 186 -6.36 1.73 10.46
N THR A 187 -5.33 2.20 9.76
CA THR A 187 -3.97 2.33 10.30
C THR A 187 -3.92 3.24 11.52
N GLY A 188 -4.69 4.32 11.52
CA GLY A 188 -4.80 5.22 12.67
C GLY A 188 -5.48 4.56 13.87
N LEU A 189 -6.59 3.87 13.66
CA LEU A 189 -7.27 3.12 14.73
C LEU A 189 -6.33 2.09 15.35
N THR A 190 -5.69 1.26 14.54
CA THR A 190 -4.79 0.22 15.03
C THR A 190 -3.58 0.78 15.75
N ALA A 191 -3.04 1.93 15.34
CA ALA A 191 -1.98 2.64 16.05
C ALA A 191 -2.42 3.10 17.46
N THR A 192 -3.64 3.61 17.60
CA THR A 192 -4.18 4.03 18.92
C THR A 192 -4.45 2.85 19.85
N MET A 193 -4.80 1.69 19.31
CA MET A 193 -5.13 0.48 20.06
C MET A 193 -3.91 -0.38 20.43
N GLN A 194 -2.70 0.02 20.06
CA GLN A 194 -1.47 -0.69 20.45
C GLN A 194 -1.25 -0.68 21.97
N LYS A 195 -0.69 -1.77 22.50
CA LYS A 195 -0.30 -1.86 23.92
C LYS A 195 0.73 -0.76 24.26
N ARG A 196 0.68 -0.23 25.48
CA ARG A 196 1.58 0.87 25.93
C ARG A 196 3.07 0.59 25.69
N ILE A 197 3.51 -0.67 25.90
CA ILE A 197 4.90 -1.09 25.67
C ILE A 197 5.27 -0.98 24.19
N VAL A 198 4.39 -1.45 23.31
CA VAL A 198 4.59 -1.41 21.86
C VAL A 198 4.59 0.03 21.37
N ARG A 199 3.70 0.89 21.88
CA ARG A 199 3.65 2.32 21.51
C ARG A 199 4.96 3.07 21.79
N ARG A 200 5.75 2.65 22.79
CA ARG A 200 7.06 3.25 23.08
C ARG A 200 8.10 3.02 21.99
N LEU A 201 7.92 1.97 21.19
CA LEU A 201 8.79 1.70 20.05
C LEU A 201 8.48 2.61 18.86
N TYR A 202 7.28 3.15 18.75
CA TYR A 202 6.94 4.03 17.65
C TYR A 202 7.58 5.41 17.81
N VAL A 203 8.17 5.91 16.71
CA VAL A 203 8.75 7.26 16.64
C VAL A 203 7.66 8.31 16.65
N LEU A 204 6.65 8.12 15.80
CA LEU A 204 5.50 9.01 15.73
C LEU A 204 4.42 8.58 16.73
N PRO A 205 3.78 9.52 17.42
CA PRO A 205 2.61 9.23 18.25
C PRO A 205 1.42 8.81 17.38
N SER A 206 0.49 8.05 17.98
CA SER A 206 -0.66 7.45 17.29
C SER A 206 -1.60 8.46 16.61
N ASP A 207 -1.62 9.70 17.08
CA ASP A 207 -2.43 10.79 16.54
C ASP A 207 -1.70 11.69 15.53
N SER A 208 -0.47 11.32 15.14
CA SER A 208 0.23 11.97 14.02
C SER A 208 -0.55 11.90 12.70
N GLY A 209 -1.52 10.95 12.59
CA GLY A 209 -2.47 10.89 11.47
C GLY A 209 -3.31 12.18 11.32
N LYS A 210 -3.51 12.94 12.38
CA LYS A 210 -4.25 14.21 12.38
C LYS A 210 -3.47 15.38 11.74
N ILE A 211 -2.18 15.22 11.50
CA ILE A 211 -1.38 16.23 10.79
C ILE A 211 -1.81 16.24 9.32
N LYS A 212 -2.47 17.31 8.91
CA LYS A 212 -3.01 17.46 7.54
C LYS A 212 -1.94 17.93 6.54
N ASP A 213 -0.98 18.72 7.01
CA ASP A 213 0.15 19.17 6.18
C ASP A 213 1.23 18.10 6.11
N ILE A 214 1.41 17.54 4.92
CA ILE A 214 2.32 16.42 4.68
C ILE A 214 3.78 16.79 4.91
N ALA A 215 4.19 18.00 4.54
CA ALA A 215 5.55 18.46 4.77
C ALA A 215 5.85 18.53 6.27
N SER A 216 4.90 19.02 7.07
CA SER A 216 4.98 19.02 8.53
C SER A 216 5.02 17.61 9.13
N LYS A 217 4.28 16.66 8.53
CA LYS A 217 4.29 15.25 8.97
C LYS A 217 5.65 14.61 8.75
N TYR A 218 6.27 14.83 7.57
CA TYR A 218 7.63 14.35 7.29
C TYR A 218 8.66 15.04 8.17
N TYR A 219 8.55 16.36 8.34
CA TYR A 219 9.46 17.13 9.19
C TYR A 219 9.44 16.62 10.64
N LEU A 220 8.25 16.44 11.22
CA LEU A 220 8.09 15.90 12.59
C LEU A 220 8.68 14.48 12.69
N ALA A 221 8.39 13.62 11.70
CA ALA A 221 8.92 12.25 11.65
C ALA A 221 10.46 12.24 11.68
N LEU A 222 11.09 13.12 10.91
CA LEU A 222 12.54 13.28 10.86
C LEU A 222 13.09 13.91 12.14
N ARG A 223 12.47 15.00 12.65
CA ARG A 223 12.87 15.66 13.90
C ARG A 223 12.92 14.69 15.09
N LEU A 224 11.95 13.76 15.17
CA LEU A 224 11.91 12.73 16.20
C LEU A 224 12.76 11.50 15.84
N GLY A 225 12.83 11.12 14.57
CA GLY A 225 13.50 9.91 14.10
C GLY A 225 15.01 10.03 14.03
N LEU A 226 15.56 11.23 13.75
CA LEU A 226 17.01 11.45 13.67
C LEU A 226 17.73 11.24 15.01
N THR A 227 17.00 11.30 16.12
CA THR A 227 17.56 11.08 17.47
C THR A 227 17.47 9.63 17.93
N ARG A 228 16.91 8.72 17.08
CA ARG A 228 16.64 7.33 17.45
C ARG A 228 17.19 6.35 16.41
N PRO A 229 17.70 5.17 16.81
CA PRO A 229 18.18 4.15 15.89
C PRO A 229 16.98 3.41 15.26
N VAL A 230 16.29 4.08 14.32
CA VAL A 230 15.12 3.50 13.62
C VAL A 230 15.56 2.25 12.88
N SER A 231 14.88 1.14 13.12
CA SER A 231 15.18 -0.16 12.54
C SER A 231 14.06 -0.70 11.65
N MET A 232 12.94 0.00 11.60
CA MET A 232 11.84 -0.36 10.70
C MET A 232 11.09 0.92 10.30
N ILE A 233 10.86 1.09 9.00
CA ILE A 233 10.04 2.16 8.46
C ILE A 233 8.86 1.52 7.74
N ILE A 234 7.63 1.90 8.10
CA ILE A 234 6.41 1.34 7.50
C ILE A 234 5.59 2.47 6.88
N ALA A 235 5.42 2.38 5.58
CA ALA A 235 4.48 3.19 4.82
C ALA A 235 3.99 2.38 3.62
N ALA A 236 2.68 2.23 3.44
CA ALA A 236 2.13 1.38 2.38
C ALA A 236 2.66 1.78 0.98
N ASN A 237 2.67 3.07 0.67
CA ASN A 237 3.15 3.56 -0.62
C ASN A 237 4.66 3.88 -0.57
N PRO A 238 5.48 3.30 -1.46
CA PRO A 238 6.92 3.58 -1.52
C PRO A 238 7.26 5.05 -1.83
N SER A 239 6.38 5.79 -2.49
CA SER A 239 6.59 7.23 -2.70
C SER A 239 6.67 8.02 -1.39
N THR A 240 5.97 7.59 -0.34
CA THR A 240 6.07 8.18 1.00
C THR A 240 7.48 8.09 1.56
N MET A 241 8.14 6.95 1.35
CA MET A 241 9.54 6.73 1.77
C MET A 241 10.49 7.69 1.05
N ILE A 242 10.36 7.80 -0.27
CA ILE A 242 11.20 8.70 -1.10
C ILE A 242 10.98 10.15 -0.70
N ASN A 243 9.72 10.56 -0.52
CA ASN A 243 9.39 11.92 -0.12
C ASN A 243 9.91 12.25 1.29
N LEU A 244 9.89 11.29 2.21
CA LEU A 244 10.54 11.43 3.52
C LEU A 244 12.05 11.69 3.38
N ALA A 245 12.73 10.89 2.54
CA ALA A 245 14.17 11.03 2.33
C ALA A 245 14.54 12.38 1.70
N ARG A 246 13.75 12.82 0.69
CA ARG A 246 13.91 14.14 0.06
C ARG A 246 13.67 15.27 1.06
N ALA A 247 12.55 15.23 1.78
CA ALA A 247 12.22 16.23 2.80
C ALA A 247 13.32 16.36 3.87
N GLY A 248 13.97 15.25 4.26
CA GLY A 248 15.10 15.26 5.19
C GLY A 248 16.32 15.98 4.64
N ASN A 249 16.65 15.74 3.37
CA ASN A 249 17.75 16.40 2.70
C ASN A 249 17.47 17.90 2.47
N ASP A 250 16.26 18.25 2.06
CA ASP A 250 15.88 19.63 1.73
C ASP A 250 15.78 20.51 2.97
N ALA A 251 15.40 19.93 4.11
CA ALA A 251 15.29 20.63 5.39
C ALA A 251 16.45 20.36 6.35
N LYS A 252 17.60 19.86 5.87
CA LYS A 252 18.71 19.41 6.73
C LYS A 252 19.22 20.48 7.67
N GLU A 253 19.38 21.72 7.22
CA GLU A 253 19.87 22.84 8.06
C GLU A 253 18.87 23.18 9.17
N ASP A 254 17.57 23.21 8.86
CA ASP A 254 16.52 23.47 9.84
C ASP A 254 16.43 22.33 10.86
N LEU A 255 16.54 21.07 10.42
CA LEU A 255 16.55 19.90 11.30
C LEU A 255 17.75 19.90 12.25
N LEU A 256 18.95 20.24 11.76
CA LEU A 256 20.14 20.35 12.59
C LEU A 256 20.00 21.46 13.64
N ARG A 257 19.50 22.63 13.25
CA ARG A 257 19.22 23.74 14.18
C ARG A 257 18.23 23.30 15.25
N ASP A 258 17.11 22.71 14.87
CA ASP A 258 16.10 22.26 15.83
C ASP A 258 16.61 21.17 16.78
N LEU A 259 17.49 20.29 16.31
CA LEU A 259 18.16 19.29 17.17
C LEU A 259 19.18 19.94 18.14
N CYS A 260 19.89 20.98 17.70
CA CYS A 260 20.85 21.71 18.50
C CYS A 260 20.16 22.54 19.60
N ASP A 261 19.11 23.26 19.23
CA ASP A 261 18.45 24.24 20.09
C ASP A 261 17.34 23.66 20.95
N GLY A 262 16.84 22.45 20.63
CA GLY A 262 15.69 21.85 21.29
C GLY A 262 14.38 22.53 20.87
N THR A 263 14.20 22.78 19.57
CA THR A 263 13.04 23.49 19.02
C THR A 263 12.31 22.65 17.97
N LEU A 264 11.22 23.18 17.47
CA LEU A 264 10.52 22.72 16.28
C LEU A 264 10.29 23.91 15.35
N ASN A 265 10.70 23.78 14.10
CA ASN A 265 10.57 24.84 13.09
C ASN A 265 9.14 25.39 13.07
N PRO A 266 8.94 26.73 13.17
CA PRO A 266 7.61 27.36 13.18
C PRO A 266 6.77 27.09 11.92
N ARG A 267 7.42 26.69 10.80
CA ARG A 267 6.73 26.28 9.57
C ARG A 267 6.11 24.89 9.69
N CYS A 268 6.48 24.08 10.70
CA CYS A 268 5.93 22.76 10.95
C CYS A 268 4.55 22.89 11.63
N LYS A 269 3.49 22.76 10.83
CA LYS A 269 2.10 22.93 11.27
C LYS A 269 1.55 21.63 11.83
N ILE A 270 1.57 21.48 13.14
CA ILE A 270 0.99 20.32 13.85
C ILE A 270 -0.14 20.78 14.79
N PRO A 271 -1.11 19.90 15.11
CA PRO A 271 -2.17 20.23 16.09
C PRO A 271 -1.59 20.69 17.43
N ALA A 272 -2.18 21.71 18.03
CA ALA A 272 -1.67 22.34 19.26
C ALA A 272 -1.59 21.36 20.44
N ASP A 273 -2.56 20.44 20.58
CA ASP A 273 -2.56 19.39 21.57
C ASP A 273 -1.42 18.39 21.37
N LEU A 274 -1.12 18.05 20.13
CA LEU A 274 0.02 17.21 19.79
C LEU A 274 1.34 17.90 20.11
N HIS A 275 1.48 19.17 19.75
CA HIS A 275 2.67 19.99 20.08
C HIS A 275 2.88 20.05 21.60
N ALA A 276 1.85 20.33 22.38
CA ALA A 276 1.92 20.38 23.83
C ALA A 276 2.40 19.06 24.45
N ARG A 277 1.93 17.91 23.94
CA ARG A 277 2.40 16.59 24.40
C ARG A 277 3.84 16.28 24.05
N LEU A 278 4.30 16.76 22.91
CA LEU A 278 5.68 16.55 22.42
C LEU A 278 6.67 17.58 22.98
N SER A 279 6.21 18.66 23.61
CA SER A 279 7.04 19.80 24.02
C SER A 279 8.28 19.39 24.81
N ARG A 280 8.14 18.48 25.80
CA ARG A 280 9.27 17.99 26.60
C ARG A 280 10.29 17.20 25.77
N GLN A 281 9.82 16.39 24.81
CA GLN A 281 10.70 15.61 23.94
C GLN A 281 11.40 16.50 22.91
N LEU A 282 10.70 17.48 22.36
CA LEU A 282 11.24 18.45 21.40
C LEU A 282 12.27 19.36 22.04
N ALA A 283 12.12 19.70 23.35
CA ALA A 283 13.06 20.56 24.08
C ALA A 283 14.42 19.89 24.38
N ILE A 284 14.56 18.59 24.14
CA ILE A 284 15.84 17.89 24.34
C ILE A 284 16.81 18.31 23.22
N LYS A 285 18.00 18.78 23.64
CA LYS A 285 19.09 19.14 22.74
C LYS A 285 19.97 17.92 22.46
N HIS A 286 20.43 17.78 21.23
CA HIS A 286 21.22 16.64 20.78
C HIS A 286 22.53 17.06 20.08
N PRO A 287 23.45 17.81 20.75
CA PRO A 287 24.63 18.40 20.10
C PRO A 287 25.57 17.33 19.51
N ALA A 288 25.79 16.22 20.20
CA ALA A 288 26.61 15.13 19.67
C ALA A 288 26.06 14.53 18.39
N ARG A 289 24.70 14.37 18.33
CA ARG A 289 24.03 13.88 17.13
C ARG A 289 24.13 14.88 15.97
N VAL A 290 24.01 16.19 16.27
CA VAL A 290 24.17 17.26 15.28
C VAL A 290 25.56 17.21 14.67
N SER A 291 26.63 17.17 15.50
CA SER A 291 28.03 17.09 15.01
C SER A 291 28.27 15.89 14.10
N HIS A 292 27.66 14.74 14.44
CA HIS A 292 27.73 13.55 13.58
C HIS A 292 27.04 13.78 12.22
N LEU A 293 25.80 14.30 12.21
CA LEU A 293 25.03 14.56 10.98
C LEU A 293 25.72 15.64 10.10
N GLU A 294 26.31 16.65 10.70
CA GLU A 294 27.15 17.63 9.99
C GLU A 294 28.37 16.97 9.32
N GLY A 295 28.97 15.99 10.00
CA GLY A 295 30.07 15.19 9.44
C GLY A 295 29.60 14.41 8.20
N VAL A 296 28.41 13.77 8.25
CA VAL A 296 27.78 13.09 7.12
C VAL A 296 27.56 14.06 5.96
N ILE A 297 26.96 15.22 6.22
CA ILE A 297 26.70 16.24 5.18
C ILE A 297 28.00 16.76 4.55
N ARG A 298 29.06 17.00 5.35
CA ARG A 298 30.36 17.42 4.81
C ARG A 298 30.97 16.39 3.85
N GLN A 299 30.74 15.10 4.10
CA GLN A 299 31.30 14.02 3.28
C GLN A 299 30.48 13.75 2.01
N SER A 300 29.16 13.76 2.10
CA SER A 300 28.25 13.32 1.02
C SER A 300 27.53 14.47 0.31
N GLY A 301 27.48 15.68 0.90
CA GLY A 301 26.66 16.81 0.44
C GLY A 301 25.16 16.62 0.73
N THR A 302 24.75 15.44 1.18
CA THR A 302 23.35 15.04 1.34
C THR A 302 23.07 14.51 2.75
N LEU A 303 21.78 14.37 3.08
CA LEU A 303 21.31 13.76 4.33
C LEU A 303 20.18 12.78 4.02
N TYR A 304 20.53 11.54 3.69
CA TYR A 304 19.58 10.49 3.35
C TYR A 304 19.50 9.40 4.44
N PRO A 305 18.38 8.63 4.52
CA PRO A 305 18.21 7.57 5.50
C PRO A 305 19.36 6.57 5.59
N LYS A 306 19.99 6.19 4.48
CA LYS A 306 21.18 5.32 4.44
C LYS A 306 22.38 5.86 5.22
N ASP A 307 22.43 7.17 5.44
CA ASP A 307 23.58 7.85 6.06
C ASP A 307 23.38 8.03 7.57
N TYR A 308 22.11 8.01 8.05
CA TYR A 308 21.81 8.30 9.44
C TYR A 308 21.00 7.24 10.19
N TRP A 309 20.42 6.25 9.50
CA TRP A 309 19.81 5.08 10.13
C TRP A 309 20.62 3.80 9.88
N PRO A 310 20.48 2.78 10.76
CA PRO A 310 21.25 1.55 10.63
C PRO A 310 20.96 0.81 9.31
N SER A 311 21.97 0.16 8.74
CA SER A 311 21.83 -0.63 7.51
C SER A 311 20.90 -1.85 7.66
N HIS A 312 20.67 -2.32 8.91
CA HIS A 312 19.70 -3.38 9.22
C HIS A 312 18.25 -2.88 9.36
N CYS A 313 17.97 -1.62 9.00
CA CYS A 313 16.63 -1.10 8.95
C CYS A 313 15.82 -1.80 7.85
N ILE A 314 14.58 -2.17 8.18
CA ILE A 314 13.64 -2.84 7.27
C ILE A 314 12.67 -1.80 6.73
N LEU A 315 12.46 -1.81 5.42
CA LEU A 315 11.49 -0.95 4.74
C LEU A 315 10.24 -1.77 4.44
N GLY A 316 9.13 -1.47 5.12
CA GLY A 316 7.83 -2.10 4.92
C GLY A 316 6.94 -1.26 4.01
N ASN A 317 6.76 -1.67 2.76
CA ASN A 317 5.89 -0.99 1.79
C ASN A 317 5.41 -1.97 0.72
N TRP A 318 4.46 -1.54 -0.12
CA TRP A 318 4.07 -2.31 -1.30
C TRP A 318 5.21 -2.38 -2.32
N THR A 319 5.40 -3.55 -2.92
CA THR A 319 6.43 -3.79 -3.93
C THR A 319 5.84 -4.30 -5.26
N GLY A 320 4.60 -4.78 -5.25
CA GLY A 320 3.90 -5.28 -6.43
C GLY A 320 3.25 -4.19 -7.29
N GLY A 321 2.73 -4.58 -8.45
CA GLY A 321 2.06 -3.69 -9.39
C GLY A 321 2.97 -2.59 -9.94
N SER A 322 2.51 -1.34 -9.91
CA SER A 322 3.23 -0.17 -10.45
C SER A 322 4.36 0.37 -9.56
N MET A 323 4.68 -0.31 -8.44
CA MET A 323 5.64 0.22 -7.46
C MET A 323 7.11 0.15 -7.89
N GLY A 324 7.44 -0.65 -8.91
CA GLY A 324 8.81 -0.87 -9.39
C GLY A 324 9.59 0.41 -9.70
N ALA A 325 8.93 1.43 -10.28
CA ALA A 325 9.56 2.72 -10.58
C ALA A 325 10.10 3.45 -9.33
N TYR A 326 9.36 3.37 -8.22
CA TYR A 326 9.79 3.94 -6.95
C TYR A 326 10.92 3.13 -6.32
N LEU A 327 10.82 1.80 -6.36
CA LEU A 327 11.80 0.91 -5.73
C LEU A 327 13.19 1.01 -6.37
N ARG A 328 13.27 1.30 -7.68
CA ARG A 328 14.55 1.55 -8.36
C ARG A 328 15.33 2.73 -7.79
N GLN A 329 14.64 3.72 -7.18
CA GLN A 329 15.27 4.87 -6.55
C GLN A 329 15.77 4.60 -5.12
N TYR A 330 15.34 3.49 -4.49
CA TYR A 330 15.68 3.17 -3.10
C TYR A 330 17.18 3.08 -2.81
N PRO A 331 18.04 2.49 -3.66
CA PRO A 331 19.48 2.44 -3.39
C PRO A 331 20.11 3.82 -3.17
N ARG A 332 19.59 4.84 -3.84
CA ARG A 332 20.04 6.24 -3.66
C ARG A 332 19.77 6.73 -2.24
N TYR A 333 18.58 6.47 -1.70
CA TYR A 333 18.10 7.03 -0.43
C TYR A 333 18.32 6.11 0.76
N PHE A 334 18.19 4.81 0.58
CA PHE A 334 18.17 3.80 1.63
C PHE A 334 19.32 2.80 1.55
N GLY A 335 20.14 2.87 0.49
CA GLY A 335 21.24 1.92 0.29
C GLY A 335 20.71 0.49 0.14
N ASN A 336 21.29 -0.45 0.89
CA ASN A 336 20.97 -1.88 0.85
C ASN A 336 20.03 -2.31 1.99
N MET A 337 19.19 -1.41 2.52
CA MET A 337 18.19 -1.79 3.53
C MET A 337 17.22 -2.82 2.95
N ALA A 338 16.85 -3.82 3.75
CA ALA A 338 15.91 -4.86 3.33
C ALA A 338 14.53 -4.28 3.07
N ILE A 339 13.89 -4.72 1.98
CA ILE A 339 12.53 -4.30 1.60
C ILE A 339 11.60 -5.48 1.78
N ARG A 340 10.55 -5.33 2.60
CA ARG A 340 9.51 -6.35 2.77
C ARG A 340 8.16 -5.80 2.38
N ASP A 341 7.51 -6.49 1.45
CA ASP A 341 6.13 -6.15 1.07
C ASP A 341 5.20 -6.26 2.28
N VAL A 342 4.28 -5.31 2.44
CA VAL A 342 3.32 -5.31 3.55
C VAL A 342 2.08 -6.18 3.27
N GLY A 343 1.97 -6.70 2.06
CA GLY A 343 0.88 -7.55 1.61
C GLY A 343 -0.25 -6.79 0.92
N LEU A 344 -1.12 -7.55 0.28
CA LEU A 344 -2.34 -7.02 -0.30
C LEU A 344 -3.31 -6.68 0.82
N ILE A 345 -3.43 -5.38 1.08
CA ILE A 345 -4.25 -4.80 2.14
C ILE A 345 -5.10 -3.69 1.53
N ALA A 346 -6.40 -3.74 1.79
CA ALA A 346 -7.36 -2.70 1.44
C ALA A 346 -8.22 -2.33 2.65
N SER A 347 -9.11 -1.34 2.50
CA SER A 347 -10.10 -1.01 3.53
C SER A 347 -11.05 -2.16 3.81
N GLU A 348 -11.26 -3.02 2.83
CA GLU A 348 -12.07 -4.24 2.91
C GLU A 348 -11.44 -5.33 3.79
N GLY A 349 -10.12 -5.32 3.95
CA GLY A 349 -9.37 -6.25 4.79
C GLY A 349 -7.96 -6.55 4.28
N ARG A 350 -7.28 -7.42 5.00
CA ARG A 350 -5.99 -8.00 4.57
C ARG A 350 -6.27 -9.28 3.78
N MET A 351 -5.61 -9.41 2.64
CA MET A 351 -5.75 -10.57 1.76
C MET A 351 -4.49 -11.44 1.74
N THR A 352 -3.30 -10.85 1.89
CA THR A 352 -2.05 -11.65 1.92
C THR A 352 -1.09 -11.22 3.03
N THR A 353 -0.22 -12.15 3.42
CA THR A 353 0.88 -11.94 4.37
C THR A 353 2.21 -12.38 3.74
N PRO A 354 3.01 -11.43 3.21
CA PRO A 354 4.37 -11.70 2.73
C PRO A 354 5.31 -12.10 3.86
N ILE A 355 6.21 -13.04 3.57
CA ILE A 355 7.15 -13.58 4.56
C ILE A 355 8.63 -13.54 4.09
N GLU A 356 8.89 -13.00 2.92
CA GLU A 356 10.22 -12.89 2.32
C GLU A 356 10.55 -11.46 1.93
N ASP A 357 11.83 -11.10 1.96
CA ASP A 357 12.30 -9.81 1.49
C ASP A 357 12.38 -9.77 -0.03
N ASN A 358 12.22 -8.58 -0.60
CA ASN A 358 12.29 -8.33 -2.05
C ASN A 358 11.35 -9.22 -2.87
N ASN A 359 10.25 -9.67 -2.27
CA ASN A 359 9.23 -10.50 -2.90
C ASN A 359 7.85 -9.85 -2.70
N SER A 360 7.15 -9.59 -3.82
CA SER A 360 5.78 -9.02 -3.82
C SER A 360 4.70 -10.06 -3.52
N SER A 361 5.06 -11.35 -3.50
CA SER A 361 4.14 -12.44 -3.22
C SER A 361 3.91 -12.61 -1.72
N GLY A 362 2.66 -12.81 -1.34
CA GLY A 362 2.28 -13.12 0.03
C GLY A 362 1.38 -14.35 0.13
N ILE A 363 1.47 -15.06 1.25
CA ILE A 363 0.57 -16.18 1.56
C ILE A 363 -0.85 -15.64 1.69
N LEU A 364 -1.84 -16.24 1.02
CA LEU A 364 -3.24 -15.90 1.21
C LEU A 364 -3.62 -16.03 2.68
N ASP A 365 -4.17 -14.96 3.27
CA ASP A 365 -4.55 -14.95 4.70
C ASP A 365 -5.90 -15.63 4.89
N ILE A 366 -5.87 -16.97 4.89
CA ILE A 366 -7.04 -17.85 4.94
C ILE A 366 -7.89 -17.71 6.21
N HIS A 367 -7.43 -16.96 7.21
CA HIS A 367 -8.16 -16.67 8.44
C HIS A 367 -8.85 -15.31 8.45
N SER A 368 -8.57 -14.43 7.47
CA SER A 368 -9.10 -13.07 7.44
C SER A 368 -10.48 -12.96 6.80
N SER A 369 -10.66 -13.62 5.66
CA SER A 369 -11.87 -13.59 4.83
C SER A 369 -12.01 -14.89 4.07
N PHE A 370 -13.19 -15.18 3.57
CA PHE A 370 -13.38 -16.23 2.57
C PHE A 370 -13.09 -15.65 1.18
N PHE A 371 -12.29 -16.36 0.41
CA PHE A 371 -11.82 -15.91 -0.89
C PHE A 371 -12.27 -16.83 -2.00
N GLU A 372 -12.74 -16.23 -3.09
CA GLU A 372 -12.97 -16.90 -4.36
C GLU A 372 -12.17 -16.19 -5.46
N PHE A 373 -11.93 -16.89 -6.55
CA PHE A 373 -11.10 -16.43 -7.64
C PHE A 373 -11.77 -16.70 -8.97
N VAL A 374 -11.77 -15.70 -9.85
CA VAL A 374 -12.28 -15.84 -11.24
C VAL A 374 -11.09 -15.68 -12.18
N PRO A 375 -10.86 -16.58 -13.14
CA PRO A 375 -9.77 -16.46 -14.11
C PRO A 375 -9.77 -15.08 -14.79
N ASN A 376 -8.59 -14.47 -14.91
CA ASN A 376 -8.48 -13.18 -15.58
C ASN A 376 -8.84 -13.33 -17.06
N GLY A 377 -9.80 -12.55 -17.51
CA GLY A 377 -10.37 -12.68 -18.87
C GLY A 377 -11.82 -13.12 -18.86
N GLU A 378 -12.31 -13.74 -17.77
CA GLU A 378 -13.75 -13.95 -17.56
C GLU A 378 -14.37 -12.72 -16.88
N ASP A 379 -15.64 -12.45 -17.16
CA ASP A 379 -16.42 -11.43 -16.44
C ASP A 379 -16.94 -12.04 -15.12
N PRO A 380 -16.47 -11.56 -13.95
CA PRO A 380 -16.92 -12.08 -12.67
C PRO A 380 -18.44 -11.95 -12.42
N LEU A 381 -19.07 -10.99 -13.09
CA LEU A 381 -20.51 -10.76 -12.96
C LEU A 381 -21.34 -11.72 -13.83
N SER A 382 -20.71 -12.46 -14.74
CA SER A 382 -21.40 -13.48 -15.56
C SER A 382 -21.93 -14.62 -14.68
N PRO A 383 -23.18 -15.05 -14.87
CA PRO A 383 -23.73 -16.21 -14.16
C PRO A 383 -22.96 -17.52 -14.43
N THR A 384 -22.19 -17.56 -15.52
CA THR A 384 -21.41 -18.73 -15.96
C THR A 384 -19.93 -18.59 -15.63
N ALA A 385 -19.51 -17.52 -14.91
CA ALA A 385 -18.11 -17.32 -14.53
C ALA A 385 -17.61 -18.48 -13.67
N THR A 386 -16.39 -18.94 -13.99
CA THR A 386 -15.68 -19.95 -13.21
C THR A 386 -15.26 -19.36 -11.88
N CYS A 387 -15.76 -19.90 -10.77
CA CYS A 387 -15.36 -19.49 -9.43
C CYS A 387 -14.56 -20.59 -8.74
N LEU A 388 -13.29 -20.31 -8.46
CA LEU A 388 -12.34 -21.23 -7.83
C LEU A 388 -12.11 -20.87 -6.37
N GLU A 389 -11.77 -21.86 -5.55
CA GLU A 389 -11.19 -21.66 -4.22
C GLU A 389 -9.67 -21.53 -4.29
N GLY A 390 -9.01 -21.01 -3.25
CA GLY A 390 -7.58 -20.76 -3.27
C GLY A 390 -6.71 -21.99 -3.56
N HIS A 391 -7.13 -23.18 -3.13
CA HIS A 391 -6.38 -24.42 -3.35
C HIS A 391 -6.54 -25.00 -4.77
N GLU A 392 -7.43 -24.45 -5.58
CA GLU A 392 -7.70 -24.85 -6.97
C GLU A 392 -6.93 -23.98 -7.99
N LEU A 393 -6.23 -22.94 -7.52
CA LEU A 393 -5.48 -22.05 -8.40
C LEU A 393 -4.31 -22.77 -9.06
N ILE A 394 -3.87 -22.25 -10.20
CA ILE A 394 -2.75 -22.76 -10.97
C ILE A 394 -1.60 -21.73 -10.90
N SER A 395 -0.42 -22.19 -10.54
CA SER A 395 0.78 -21.33 -10.51
C SER A 395 1.05 -20.69 -11.87
N GLY A 396 1.36 -19.40 -11.87
CA GLY A 396 1.58 -18.58 -13.07
C GLY A 396 0.32 -17.94 -13.64
N GLN A 397 -0.88 -18.39 -13.27
CA GLN A 397 -2.13 -17.85 -13.78
C GLN A 397 -2.60 -16.63 -13.00
N GLU A 398 -3.43 -15.81 -13.65
CA GLU A 398 -3.96 -14.56 -13.13
C GLU A 398 -5.46 -14.68 -12.84
N TYR A 399 -5.90 -14.07 -11.76
CA TYR A 399 -7.26 -14.15 -11.26
C TYR A 399 -7.77 -12.83 -10.72
N ARG A 400 -9.05 -12.57 -10.83
CA ARG A 400 -9.75 -11.58 -10.01
C ARG A 400 -10.08 -12.18 -8.66
N ILE A 401 -9.78 -11.45 -7.59
CA ILE A 401 -10.06 -11.88 -6.22
C ILE A 401 -11.43 -11.35 -5.76
N LEU A 402 -12.25 -12.24 -5.23
CA LEU A 402 -13.56 -11.94 -4.65
C LEU A 402 -13.51 -12.13 -3.13
N LEU A 403 -14.18 -11.25 -2.39
CA LEU A 403 -14.12 -11.23 -0.94
C LEU A 403 -15.48 -11.52 -0.31
N THR A 404 -15.49 -12.40 0.73
CA THR A 404 -16.57 -12.51 1.70
C THR A 404 -15.99 -12.26 3.08
N THR A 405 -16.38 -11.15 3.71
CA THR A 405 -15.67 -10.57 4.87
C THR A 405 -16.57 -10.45 6.10
N ALA A 406 -15.96 -10.32 7.27
CA ALA A 406 -16.63 -9.99 8.52
C ALA A 406 -17.31 -8.61 8.52
N SER A 407 -16.99 -7.76 7.56
CA SER A 407 -17.56 -6.42 7.36
C SER A 407 -18.87 -6.42 6.56
N GLY A 408 -19.43 -7.59 6.26
CA GLY A 408 -20.70 -7.70 5.54
C GLY A 408 -20.58 -7.62 4.01
N LEU A 409 -19.39 -7.79 3.46
CA LEU A 409 -19.19 -7.98 2.04
C LEU A 409 -19.32 -9.47 1.71
N TYR A 410 -20.11 -9.82 0.70
CA TYR A 410 -20.35 -11.21 0.28
C TYR A 410 -20.16 -11.33 -1.22
N ARG A 411 -19.20 -12.16 -1.65
CA ARG A 411 -18.77 -12.33 -3.05
C ARG A 411 -18.56 -10.98 -3.75
N TYR A 412 -17.88 -10.10 -3.03
CA TYR A 412 -17.61 -8.74 -3.46
C TYR A 412 -16.42 -8.69 -4.41
N ASP A 413 -16.64 -8.19 -5.63
CA ASP A 413 -15.55 -7.90 -6.56
C ASP A 413 -14.89 -6.58 -6.18
N ILE A 414 -13.68 -6.69 -5.62
CA ILE A 414 -12.84 -5.54 -5.29
C ILE A 414 -12.11 -4.98 -6.52
N HIS A 415 -12.24 -5.67 -7.68
CA HIS A 415 -11.54 -5.40 -8.93
C HIS A 415 -10.01 -5.55 -8.87
N ASP A 416 -9.46 -6.24 -7.88
CA ASP A 416 -8.03 -6.53 -7.83
C ASP A 416 -7.72 -7.79 -8.65
N VAL A 417 -6.70 -7.68 -9.52
CA VAL A 417 -6.12 -8.80 -10.25
C VAL A 417 -4.85 -9.24 -9.54
N VAL A 418 -4.79 -10.54 -9.27
CA VAL A 418 -3.66 -11.18 -8.62
C VAL A 418 -3.11 -12.30 -9.48
N ARG A 419 -1.81 -12.57 -9.37
CA ARG A 419 -1.18 -13.77 -9.94
C ARG A 419 -0.92 -14.77 -8.84
N CYS A 420 -1.26 -16.04 -9.06
CA CYS A 420 -0.78 -17.14 -8.25
C CYS A 420 0.68 -17.42 -8.61
N THR A 421 1.62 -17.13 -7.71
CA THR A 421 3.06 -17.31 -7.96
C THR A 421 3.59 -18.66 -7.48
N GLY A 422 2.76 -19.41 -6.74
CA GLY A 422 3.10 -20.71 -6.16
C GLY A 422 2.23 -21.02 -4.95
N PHE A 423 2.72 -21.90 -4.09
CA PHE A 423 1.98 -22.34 -2.91
C PHE A 423 2.90 -22.47 -1.68
N MET A 424 2.33 -22.19 -0.51
CA MET A 424 2.85 -22.60 0.78
C MET A 424 1.93 -23.71 1.30
N GLY A 425 2.42 -24.96 1.38
CA GLY A 425 1.53 -26.11 1.58
C GLY A 425 0.50 -26.20 0.46
N ARG A 426 -0.79 -26.00 0.78
CA ARG A 426 -1.89 -25.97 -0.20
C ARG A 426 -2.52 -24.56 -0.34
N THR A 427 -1.94 -23.56 0.32
CA THR A 427 -2.41 -22.17 0.29
C THR A 427 -1.64 -21.39 -0.77
N PRO A 428 -2.30 -20.65 -1.68
CA PRO A 428 -1.61 -19.94 -2.75
C PRO A 428 -0.79 -18.76 -2.22
N LEU A 429 0.30 -18.51 -2.91
CA LEU A 429 1.08 -17.28 -2.86
C LEU A 429 0.56 -16.35 -3.94
N LEU A 430 0.17 -15.15 -3.56
CA LEU A 430 -0.45 -14.19 -4.47
C LEU A 430 0.37 -12.91 -4.56
N GLU A 431 0.57 -12.47 -5.79
CA GLU A 431 1.14 -11.17 -6.14
C GLU A 431 0.04 -10.26 -6.70
N PHE A 432 -0.04 -9.03 -6.21
CA PHE A 432 -0.92 -8.02 -6.78
C PHE A 432 -0.37 -7.50 -8.11
N LEU A 433 -1.19 -7.47 -9.14
CA LEU A 433 -0.82 -6.97 -10.45
C LEU A 433 -1.39 -5.56 -10.71
N ASN A 434 -2.71 -5.43 -10.65
CA ASN A 434 -3.42 -4.18 -10.95
C ASN A 434 -4.88 -4.23 -10.48
N LYS A 435 -5.58 -3.11 -10.68
CA LYS A 435 -7.04 -3.03 -10.58
C LYS A 435 -7.65 -3.34 -11.95
N GLY A 436 -8.36 -4.47 -12.06
CA GLY A 436 -8.91 -4.99 -13.32
C GLY A 436 -9.94 -4.09 -14.03
N ALA A 437 -10.38 -3.00 -13.40
CA ALA A 437 -11.26 -1.99 -14.03
C ALA A 437 -10.50 -0.99 -14.92
N TYR A 438 -9.16 -1.01 -14.94
CA TYR A 438 -8.32 -0.10 -15.71
C TYR A 438 -7.77 -0.78 -16.96
N PHE A 439 -8.68 -1.08 -17.89
CA PHE A 439 -8.31 -1.32 -19.27
C PHE A 439 -8.62 -0.07 -20.08
N SER A 440 -7.68 0.34 -20.89
CA SER A 440 -7.96 1.23 -22.01
C SER A 440 -8.18 0.39 -23.25
N ASN A 441 -9.17 0.76 -24.02
CA ASN A 441 -9.58 0.03 -25.21
C ASN A 441 -9.99 1.04 -26.28
N LEU A 442 -9.08 1.37 -27.18
CA LEU A 442 -9.35 2.28 -28.32
C LEU A 442 -9.94 1.52 -29.51
N THR A 443 -9.36 0.37 -29.83
CA THR A 443 -9.66 -0.39 -31.06
C THR A 443 -9.89 -1.88 -30.80
N GLY A 444 -9.98 -2.32 -29.53
CA GLY A 444 -10.19 -3.70 -29.11
C GLY A 444 -8.96 -4.37 -28.46
N GLU A 445 -7.91 -3.60 -28.11
CA GLU A 445 -6.61 -4.13 -27.63
C GLU A 445 -6.53 -4.42 -26.15
N LYS A 446 -7.47 -3.97 -25.34
CA LYS A 446 -7.53 -4.16 -23.87
C LYS A 446 -6.18 -3.93 -23.17
N LEU A 447 -5.62 -2.73 -23.32
CA LEU A 447 -4.37 -2.34 -22.67
C LEU A 447 -4.60 -2.12 -21.17
N SER A 448 -3.92 -2.88 -20.32
CA SER A 448 -3.98 -2.75 -18.86
C SER A 448 -2.82 -1.93 -18.30
N GLU A 449 -2.99 -1.37 -17.10
CA GLU A 449 -1.89 -0.71 -16.38
C GLU A 449 -0.71 -1.67 -16.16
N HIS A 450 -0.97 -2.98 -15.97
CA HIS A 450 0.08 -4.00 -15.89
C HIS A 450 0.92 -4.10 -17.18
N HIS A 451 0.27 -4.10 -18.34
CA HIS A 451 1.01 -4.09 -19.63
C HIS A 451 1.92 -2.87 -19.72
N VAL A 452 1.41 -1.69 -19.37
CA VAL A 452 2.15 -0.42 -19.41
C VAL A 452 3.33 -0.42 -18.44
N THR A 453 3.11 -0.78 -17.19
CA THR A 453 4.18 -0.79 -16.17
C THR A 453 5.27 -1.79 -16.49
N ARG A 454 4.90 -2.99 -16.94
CA ARG A 454 5.85 -4.02 -17.36
C ARG A 454 6.66 -3.60 -18.59
N ALA A 455 6.03 -2.94 -19.56
CA ALA A 455 6.72 -2.44 -20.74
C ALA A 455 7.72 -1.34 -20.38
N MET A 456 7.31 -0.39 -19.53
CA MET A 456 8.21 0.66 -19.03
C MET A 456 9.38 0.07 -18.24
N ASP A 457 9.12 -0.80 -17.29
CA ASP A 457 10.15 -1.42 -16.43
C ASP A 457 11.20 -2.17 -17.25
N ARG A 458 10.74 -2.92 -18.27
CA ARG A 458 11.67 -3.66 -19.13
C ARG A 458 12.44 -2.72 -20.05
N ALA A 459 11.79 -1.70 -20.64
CA ALA A 459 12.46 -0.71 -21.48
C ALA A 459 13.55 0.04 -20.72
N LEU A 460 13.26 0.47 -19.50
CA LEU A 460 14.23 1.17 -18.64
C LEU A 460 15.42 0.30 -18.26
N ARG A 461 15.18 -0.97 -17.91
CA ARG A 461 16.27 -1.92 -17.58
C ARG A 461 17.19 -2.14 -18.77
N GLU A 462 16.63 -2.35 -19.97
CA GLU A 462 17.40 -2.62 -21.17
C GLU A 462 18.19 -1.40 -21.65
N LEU A 463 17.69 -0.18 -21.39
CA LEU A 463 18.37 1.07 -21.72
C LEU A 463 19.26 1.62 -20.61
N GLY A 464 19.29 0.98 -19.44
CA GLY A 464 20.07 1.44 -18.29
C GLY A 464 19.58 2.78 -17.72
N LEU A 465 18.28 3.06 -17.79
CA LEU A 465 17.67 4.33 -17.40
C LEU A 465 16.80 4.19 -16.15
N GLU A 466 16.65 5.29 -15.44
CA GLU A 466 15.65 5.47 -14.39
C GLU A 466 14.53 6.40 -14.90
N SER A 467 13.30 6.20 -14.41
CA SER A 467 12.16 7.05 -14.72
C SER A 467 11.62 7.72 -13.46
N GLY A 468 11.17 8.96 -13.60
CA GLY A 468 10.26 9.59 -12.68
C GLY A 468 8.82 9.11 -12.86
N THR A 469 7.86 9.96 -12.50
CA THR A 469 6.43 9.69 -12.68
C THR A 469 6.05 9.78 -14.16
N TYR A 470 5.21 8.85 -14.62
CA TYR A 470 4.71 8.81 -15.99
C TYR A 470 3.28 8.26 -16.03
N SER A 471 2.57 8.55 -17.10
CA SER A 471 1.32 7.87 -17.47
C SER A 471 1.29 7.59 -18.96
N VAL A 472 0.62 6.51 -19.31
CA VAL A 472 0.15 6.26 -20.70
C VAL A 472 -1.33 6.58 -20.74
N ALA A 473 -1.79 7.28 -21.77
CA ALA A 473 -3.21 7.57 -21.97
C ALA A 473 -3.61 7.38 -23.42
N PRO A 474 -4.88 7.03 -23.69
CA PRO A 474 -5.41 6.99 -25.03
C PRO A 474 -5.45 8.43 -25.60
N CYS A 475 -5.02 8.54 -26.86
CA CYS A 475 -5.03 9.75 -27.63
C CYS A 475 -5.97 9.52 -28.81
N TRP A 476 -7.14 10.17 -28.76
CA TRP A 476 -8.13 9.96 -29.79
C TRP A 476 -7.81 10.78 -31.04
N ASP A 477 -7.78 10.09 -32.16
CA ASP A 477 -7.75 10.66 -33.50
C ASP A 477 -8.71 9.83 -34.35
N ASP A 478 -9.55 10.49 -35.17
CA ASP A 478 -10.60 9.81 -35.92
C ASP A 478 -10.03 8.84 -36.99
N HIS A 479 -8.80 9.03 -37.40
CA HIS A 479 -8.14 8.21 -38.42
C HIS A 479 -7.05 7.30 -37.86
N HIS A 480 -6.33 7.76 -36.80
CA HIS A 480 -5.16 7.08 -36.29
C HIS A 480 -5.11 7.14 -34.74
N PRO A 481 -6.10 6.53 -34.03
CA PRO A 481 -6.07 6.50 -32.59
C PRO A 481 -4.79 5.82 -32.10
N ASN A 482 -4.20 6.35 -31.04
CA ASN A 482 -2.95 5.86 -30.50
C ASN A 482 -2.92 5.96 -28.97
N TYR A 483 -1.86 5.47 -28.36
CA TYR A 483 -1.51 5.78 -26.97
C TYR A 483 -0.38 6.78 -26.94
N GLY A 484 -0.42 7.68 -25.95
CA GLY A 484 0.65 8.63 -25.63
C GLY A 484 1.34 8.26 -24.34
N LEU A 485 2.67 8.29 -24.32
CA LEU A 485 3.46 8.31 -23.09
C LEU A 485 3.63 9.76 -22.66
N PHE A 486 3.14 10.10 -21.47
CA PHE A 486 3.21 11.43 -20.85
C PHE A 486 4.28 11.46 -19.78
N VAL A 487 5.31 12.26 -19.95
CA VAL A 487 6.46 12.38 -19.03
C VAL A 487 6.91 13.83 -18.92
N GLU A 488 7.44 14.20 -17.75
CA GLU A 488 8.03 15.53 -17.58
C GLU A 488 9.33 15.65 -18.37
N THR A 489 9.68 16.87 -18.81
CA THR A 489 10.85 17.14 -19.66
C THR A 489 12.15 16.64 -19.04
N THR A 490 12.29 16.69 -17.72
CA THR A 490 13.48 16.24 -16.99
C THR A 490 13.57 14.73 -16.79
N ASN A 491 12.52 13.97 -17.10
CA ASN A 491 12.41 12.55 -16.73
C ASN A 491 13.52 11.67 -17.34
N PHE A 492 13.91 11.96 -18.60
CA PHE A 492 14.91 11.18 -19.34
C PHE A 492 16.13 12.00 -19.80
N GLY A 493 16.27 13.21 -19.28
CA GLY A 493 17.37 14.11 -19.60
C GLY A 493 17.29 14.74 -20.99
N THR A 494 17.01 13.97 -22.06
CA THR A 494 16.87 14.47 -23.42
C THR A 494 15.65 13.90 -24.14
N ARG A 495 15.11 14.65 -25.11
CA ARG A 495 14.01 14.18 -25.96
C ARG A 495 14.36 12.90 -26.75
N ASP A 496 15.61 12.79 -27.21
CA ASP A 496 16.11 11.61 -27.93
C ASP A 496 16.08 10.36 -27.05
N THR A 497 16.50 10.49 -25.79
CA THR A 497 16.42 9.39 -24.80
C THR A 497 14.97 9.00 -24.53
N ALA A 498 14.08 9.96 -24.38
CA ALA A 498 12.65 9.70 -24.20
C ALA A 498 12.04 8.96 -25.41
N GLN A 499 12.42 9.33 -26.64
CA GLN A 499 11.98 8.64 -27.85
C GLN A 499 12.48 7.20 -27.93
N LYS A 500 13.71 6.91 -27.48
CA LYS A 500 14.23 5.53 -27.39
C LYS A 500 13.41 4.70 -26.39
N VAL A 501 12.99 5.29 -25.25
CA VAL A 501 12.11 4.62 -24.30
C VAL A 501 10.76 4.31 -24.94
N VAL A 502 10.13 5.27 -25.64
CA VAL A 502 8.86 5.07 -26.34
C VAL A 502 8.97 3.94 -27.36
N ALA A 503 9.99 3.97 -28.22
CA ALA A 503 10.19 2.93 -29.23
C ALA A 503 10.39 1.53 -28.61
N ARG A 504 11.10 1.46 -27.48
CA ARG A 504 11.30 0.19 -26.79
C ARG A 504 10.03 -0.29 -26.10
N MET A 505 9.28 0.59 -25.45
CA MET A 505 7.97 0.27 -24.86
C MET A 505 6.99 -0.24 -25.92
N GLU A 506 6.91 0.40 -27.07
CA GLU A 506 6.08 -0.03 -28.21
C GLU A 506 6.32 -1.50 -28.55
N ASN A 507 7.60 -1.88 -28.73
CA ASN A 507 7.97 -3.25 -29.06
C ASN A 507 7.56 -4.23 -27.93
N ILE A 508 7.79 -3.86 -26.68
CA ILE A 508 7.44 -4.73 -25.53
C ILE A 508 5.92 -4.86 -25.37
N LEU A 509 5.16 -3.80 -25.60
CA LEU A 509 3.69 -3.87 -25.61
C LEU A 509 3.19 -4.82 -26.70
N ALA A 510 3.76 -4.78 -27.88
CA ALA A 510 3.41 -5.72 -28.96
C ALA A 510 3.83 -7.18 -28.61
N GLU A 511 4.97 -7.37 -27.96
CA GLU A 511 5.43 -8.70 -27.50
C GLU A 511 4.51 -9.30 -26.41
N THR A 512 3.95 -8.45 -25.54
CA THR A 512 3.27 -8.91 -24.31
C THR A 512 1.74 -8.84 -24.38
N ASN A 513 1.19 -8.15 -25.37
CA ASN A 513 -0.25 -8.04 -25.60
C ASN A 513 -0.59 -8.35 -27.06
N ILE A 514 -1.08 -9.56 -27.30
CA ILE A 514 -1.42 -10.07 -28.64
C ILE A 514 -2.49 -9.19 -29.32
N GLU A 515 -3.47 -8.69 -28.57
CA GLU A 515 -4.50 -7.81 -29.11
C GLU A 515 -3.90 -6.46 -29.52
N TYR A 516 -2.99 -5.89 -28.73
CA TYR A 516 -2.25 -4.69 -29.09
C TYR A 516 -1.44 -4.90 -30.37
N ALA A 517 -0.65 -5.97 -30.46
CA ALA A 517 0.12 -6.32 -31.66
C ALA A 517 -0.78 -6.43 -32.89
N SER A 518 -1.90 -7.15 -32.81
CA SER A 518 -2.84 -7.33 -33.90
C SER A 518 -3.45 -6.00 -34.39
N LYS A 519 -3.75 -5.04 -33.49
CA LYS A 519 -4.25 -3.72 -33.89
C LYS A 519 -3.16 -2.86 -34.54
N ARG A 520 -1.92 -3.01 -34.06
CA ARG A 520 -0.74 -2.36 -34.70
C ARG A 520 -0.50 -2.88 -36.11
N GLU A 521 -0.49 -4.20 -36.30
CA GLU A 521 -0.31 -4.84 -37.60
C GLU A 521 -1.42 -4.48 -38.60
N SER A 522 -2.65 -4.40 -38.13
CA SER A 522 -3.79 -4.04 -39.00
C SER A 522 -3.92 -2.54 -39.26
N GLY A 523 -3.04 -1.70 -38.71
CA GLY A 523 -3.08 -0.25 -38.86
C GLY A 523 -4.25 0.45 -38.16
N ARG A 524 -5.04 -0.30 -37.34
CA ARG A 524 -6.16 0.27 -36.58
C ARG A 524 -5.69 1.11 -35.40
N LEU A 525 -4.53 0.80 -34.86
CA LEU A 525 -3.88 1.52 -33.75
C LEU A 525 -2.55 2.07 -34.29
N ALA A 526 -2.32 3.38 -34.12
CA ALA A 526 -1.05 4.01 -34.46
C ALA A 526 0.02 3.75 -33.39
N PRO A 527 1.32 3.99 -33.65
CA PRO A 527 2.40 3.80 -32.67
C PRO A 527 2.20 4.62 -31.39
N LEU A 528 2.76 4.12 -30.29
CA LEU A 528 2.90 4.88 -29.05
C LEU A 528 3.65 6.19 -29.33
N ASN A 529 3.11 7.33 -28.92
CA ASN A 529 3.75 8.63 -29.11
C ASN A 529 4.30 9.22 -27.80
N LEU A 530 5.23 10.17 -27.91
CA LEU A 530 5.80 10.91 -26.78
C LEU A 530 5.07 12.24 -26.60
N ASN A 531 4.60 12.49 -25.38
CA ASN A 531 4.06 13.78 -24.95
C ASN A 531 4.90 14.31 -23.77
N LEU A 532 5.61 15.40 -23.97
CA LEU A 532 6.40 16.04 -22.93
C LEU A 532 5.54 17.03 -22.15
N LEU A 533 5.70 17.02 -20.84
CA LEU A 533 4.98 17.87 -19.89
C LEU A 533 5.96 18.79 -19.17
N PRO A 534 5.52 19.96 -18.69
CA PRO A 534 6.32 20.82 -17.84
C PRO A 534 6.75 20.11 -16.55
N ASP A 535 7.93 20.47 -16.04
CA ASP A 535 8.42 19.92 -14.76
C ASP A 535 7.49 20.26 -13.61
N GLY A 536 7.27 19.27 -12.71
CA GLY A 536 6.35 19.40 -11.58
C GLY A 536 4.87 19.21 -11.94
N PHE A 537 4.54 18.89 -13.20
CA PHE A 537 3.17 18.64 -13.64
C PHE A 537 2.50 17.52 -12.83
N TRP A 538 3.16 16.36 -12.72
CA TRP A 538 2.56 15.20 -12.05
C TRP A 538 2.32 15.43 -10.56
N ALA A 539 3.23 16.14 -9.88
CA ALA A 539 3.04 16.48 -8.48
C ALA A 539 1.82 17.38 -8.25
N ASN A 540 1.57 18.33 -9.15
CA ASN A 540 0.40 19.20 -9.10
C ASN A 540 -0.89 18.44 -9.46
N TRP A 541 -0.86 17.62 -10.50
CA TRP A 541 -1.99 16.84 -10.96
C TRP A 541 -2.45 15.82 -9.90
N ASP A 542 -1.51 15.13 -9.25
CA ASP A 542 -1.78 14.20 -8.16
C ASP A 542 -2.42 14.92 -6.96
N ARG A 543 -1.92 16.12 -6.63
CA ARG A 543 -2.48 16.96 -5.55
C ARG A 543 -3.91 17.41 -5.85
N GLU A 544 -4.19 17.83 -7.08
CA GLU A 544 -5.54 18.21 -7.51
C GLU A 544 -6.51 17.02 -7.43
N ARG A 545 -6.10 15.85 -7.86
CA ARG A 545 -6.92 14.63 -7.77
C ARG A 545 -7.20 14.23 -6.33
N LEU A 546 -6.19 14.26 -5.48
CA LEU A 546 -6.33 14.00 -4.05
C LEU A 546 -7.34 14.95 -3.41
N THR A 547 -7.27 16.23 -3.75
CA THR A 547 -8.20 17.25 -3.23
C THR A 547 -9.64 16.99 -3.71
N LYS A 548 -9.82 16.67 -4.98
CA LYS A 548 -11.14 16.39 -5.57
C LYS A 548 -11.77 15.11 -5.04
N THR A 549 -10.97 14.07 -4.82
CA THR A 549 -11.47 12.76 -4.34
C THR A 549 -11.57 12.70 -2.82
N ARG A 550 -11.16 13.74 -2.08
CA ARG A 550 -10.98 13.70 -0.62
C ARG A 550 -10.19 12.46 -0.17
N GLY A 551 -9.28 11.98 -1.03
CA GLY A 551 -8.50 10.77 -0.80
C GLY A 551 -7.50 10.95 0.33
N VAL A 552 -7.19 9.86 1.04
CA VAL A 552 -6.07 9.82 1.98
C VAL A 552 -4.79 9.68 1.16
N GLN A 553 -3.88 10.63 1.27
CA GLN A 553 -2.64 10.68 0.47
C GLN A 553 -1.78 9.42 0.65
N GLU A 554 -1.83 8.80 1.83
CA GLU A 554 -1.10 7.57 2.14
C GLU A 554 -1.58 6.35 1.34
N GLN A 555 -2.79 6.40 0.76
CA GLN A 555 -3.37 5.35 -0.07
C GLN A 555 -3.39 5.70 -1.57
N TYR A 556 -3.03 6.93 -1.93
CA TYR A 556 -3.05 7.36 -3.33
C TYR A 556 -1.93 6.69 -4.11
N LYS A 557 -2.28 6.16 -5.27
CA LYS A 557 -1.35 5.63 -6.27
C LYS A 557 -1.51 6.42 -7.55
N HIS A 558 -0.40 6.95 -8.07
CA HIS A 558 -0.40 7.57 -9.38
C HIS A 558 -0.76 6.52 -10.45
N PRO A 559 -1.76 6.75 -11.32
CA PRO A 559 -2.11 5.79 -12.37
C PRO A 559 -1.09 5.82 -13.50
N CYS A 560 -0.45 4.69 -13.78
CA CYS A 560 0.43 4.56 -14.94
C CYS A 560 -0.34 4.40 -16.26
N LEU A 561 -1.64 4.06 -16.19
CA LEU A 561 -2.57 4.08 -17.32
C LEU A 561 -3.77 4.96 -16.96
N ILE A 562 -3.96 6.03 -17.70
CA ILE A 562 -5.15 6.88 -17.69
C ILE A 562 -6.08 6.35 -18.78
N THR A 563 -7.34 6.08 -18.44
CA THR A 563 -8.28 5.46 -19.38
C THR A 563 -9.20 6.47 -20.08
N THR A 564 -9.17 7.74 -19.67
CA THR A 564 -9.96 8.83 -20.26
C THR A 564 -9.40 9.26 -21.61
N VAL A 565 -10.22 9.19 -22.63
CA VAL A 565 -9.85 9.52 -24.01
C VAL A 565 -9.52 11.02 -24.18
N ASP A 566 -10.12 11.88 -23.37
CA ASP A 566 -9.96 13.34 -23.49
C ASP A 566 -8.69 13.89 -22.82
N PHE A 567 -7.89 13.04 -22.16
CA PHE A 567 -6.74 13.49 -21.36
C PHE A 567 -5.75 14.33 -22.18
N GLN A 568 -5.34 13.83 -23.37
CA GLN A 568 -4.41 14.56 -24.24
C GLN A 568 -5.01 15.88 -24.71
N SER A 569 -6.27 15.85 -25.19
CA SER A 569 -6.93 17.04 -25.72
C SER A 569 -7.11 18.14 -24.67
N ASP A 570 -7.37 17.75 -23.42
CA ASP A 570 -7.49 18.70 -22.30
C ASP A 570 -6.14 19.34 -21.96
N LEU A 571 -5.07 18.56 -21.98
CA LEU A 571 -3.71 19.09 -21.78
C LEU A 571 -3.30 20.02 -22.92
N ALA A 572 -3.60 19.66 -24.16
CA ALA A 572 -3.30 20.47 -25.33
C ALA A 572 -4.05 21.82 -25.28
N LYS A 573 -5.35 21.82 -24.94
CA LYS A 573 -6.15 23.05 -24.76
C LYS A 573 -5.58 23.97 -23.67
N ARG A 574 -4.94 23.39 -22.65
CA ARG A 574 -4.28 24.13 -21.56
C ARG A 574 -2.85 24.56 -21.88
N GLY A 575 -2.31 24.23 -23.07
CA GLY A 575 -0.94 24.52 -23.46
C GLY A 575 0.12 23.78 -22.62
N LEU A 576 -0.20 22.60 -22.11
CA LEU A 576 0.66 21.82 -21.21
C LEU A 576 1.43 20.68 -21.92
N ILE A 577 1.28 20.51 -23.22
CA ILE A 577 2.08 19.59 -24.04
C ILE A 577 3.15 20.41 -24.77
N ILE A 578 4.44 20.02 -24.58
CA ILE A 578 5.63 20.71 -25.10
C ILE A 578 6.14 20.04 -26.37
#